data_f712699069f73512859a252272ba0ffc
#
_entry.id   f712699069f73512859a252272ba0ffc
#
_cell.length_a   1.000
_cell.length_b   1.000
_cell.length_c   1.000
_cell.angle_alpha   90.00
_cell.angle_beta   90.00
_cell.angle_gamma   90.00
#
_symmetry.space_group_name_H-M   'P 1'
#
loop_
_entity.id
_entity.type
_entity.pdbx_description
1 polymer ?
#
loop_
_entity_poly.entity_id
_entity_poly.type
_entity_poly.pdbx_seq_one_letter_code
_entity_poly.pdbx_strand_id
1 'polypeptide(L)'
;RVWSKSIDVDKNSSDLFSDIYFYNLDNDDNSYINEFVDKDIQNLGCRFQYINSKGVESLDLYLLKINDTLYKEKIDVKPSYNEYDINIPIPEYINGNVICLITDNDISKSKKLIFEDKNISNLWSYDQNKLKTIMRYVLPSKIYKKIKKMEEDELKLFLKNYFNKMDLDVKTSQNELIDELNFRVKYAISNFKEQKTEGWKTDRGRIYIVYGQPKSTSREQNPRTFVKRETWVYPSGDVFVFEENSFGRYYLINGI
;
A
#
# COMPACT_ATOMS: atom_id res chain seq x y z
N ARG A 1 21.18 8.27 -9.63
CA ARG A 1 21.11 8.46 -11.11
C ARG A 1 19.82 7.89 -11.73
N VAL A 2 18.65 8.06 -11.14
CA VAL A 2 17.37 7.59 -11.70
C VAL A 2 16.30 8.70 -11.75
N TRP A 3 16.67 9.95 -11.54
CA TRP A 3 15.74 11.07 -11.37
C TRP A 3 15.57 11.96 -12.60
N SER A 4 15.74 11.43 -13.80
CA SER A 4 15.43 12.17 -15.04
C SER A 4 14.15 11.67 -15.74
N LYS A 5 13.15 11.17 -15.01
CA LYS A 5 11.80 11.12 -15.57
C LYS A 5 11.24 12.53 -15.47
N SER A 6 11.26 13.24 -16.60
CA SER A 6 10.46 14.42 -16.81
C SER A 6 9.03 14.14 -16.34
N ILE A 7 8.50 15.02 -15.51
CA ILE A 7 7.05 15.03 -15.24
C ILE A 7 6.42 15.34 -16.59
N ASP A 8 5.69 14.39 -17.17
CA ASP A 8 4.72 14.71 -18.20
C ASP A 8 3.61 15.51 -17.51
N VAL A 9 3.80 16.82 -17.50
CA VAL A 9 2.74 17.75 -17.11
C VAL A 9 1.76 17.72 -18.27
N ASP A 10 0.70 16.97 -18.10
CA ASP A 10 -0.47 17.09 -18.97
C ASP A 10 -0.94 18.54 -18.86
N LYS A 11 -0.78 19.30 -19.95
CA LYS A 11 -1.04 20.76 -19.99
C LYS A 11 -2.49 21.12 -19.65
N ASN A 12 -3.35 20.13 -19.48
CA ASN A 12 -4.76 20.27 -19.10
C ASN A 12 -5.07 19.76 -17.68
N SER A 13 -4.09 19.23 -16.92
CA SER A 13 -4.31 18.82 -15.54
C SER A 13 -3.99 19.98 -14.60
N SER A 14 -4.90 20.26 -13.67
CA SER A 14 -4.71 21.19 -12.56
C SER A 14 -3.74 20.66 -11.48
N ASP A 15 -3.10 19.51 -11.70
CA ASP A 15 -2.22 18.86 -10.74
C ASP A 15 -0.84 19.50 -10.75
N LEU A 16 -0.65 20.42 -9.82
CA LEU A 16 0.64 21.09 -9.60
C LEU A 16 1.59 20.28 -8.70
N PHE A 17 1.14 19.16 -8.14
CA PHE A 17 1.93 18.26 -7.30
C PHE A 17 2.33 16.99 -8.05
N SER A 18 3.57 16.53 -7.85
CA SER A 18 3.97 15.14 -8.16
C SER A 18 3.35 14.14 -7.18
N ASP A 19 3.63 12.86 -7.38
CA ASP A 19 3.40 11.87 -6.32
C ASP A 19 4.33 12.13 -5.14
N ILE A 20 3.86 11.72 -3.94
CA ILE A 20 4.63 11.80 -2.70
C ILE A 20 5.39 10.49 -2.52
N TYR A 21 6.70 10.59 -2.29
CA TYR A 21 7.58 9.46 -2.05
C TYR A 21 8.11 9.49 -0.64
N PHE A 22 8.03 8.36 0.06
CA PHE A 22 8.58 8.20 1.41
C PHE A 22 9.76 7.25 1.42
N TYR A 23 10.68 7.47 2.34
CA TYR A 23 11.82 6.60 2.56
C TYR A 23 12.30 6.69 4.02
N ASN A 24 13.04 5.67 4.47
CA ASN A 24 13.56 5.62 5.84
C ASN A 24 14.86 6.42 5.93
N LEU A 25 14.91 7.42 6.81
CA LEU A 25 16.11 8.22 7.08
C LEU A 25 16.99 7.65 8.19
N ASP A 26 16.46 6.71 9.01
CA ASP A 26 17.23 6.11 10.10
C ASP A 26 18.22 5.06 9.59
N ASN A 27 18.10 4.63 8.34
CA ASN A 27 18.99 3.66 7.70
C ASN A 27 19.63 4.27 6.45
N ASP A 28 20.88 3.89 6.17
CA ASP A 28 21.62 4.32 4.96
C ASP A 28 20.99 3.80 3.63
N ASP A 29 20.01 2.93 3.71
CA ASP A 29 19.38 2.24 2.57
C ASP A 29 18.28 3.05 1.91
N ASN A 30 18.06 4.28 2.09
CA ASN A 30 17.09 5.17 1.41
C ASN A 30 16.01 4.46 0.53
N SER A 31 15.62 3.24 0.88
CA SER A 31 14.65 2.44 0.16
C SER A 31 13.26 3.07 0.27
N TYR A 32 12.55 3.10 -0.88
CA TYR A 32 11.22 3.69 -0.91
C TYR A 32 10.22 2.90 -0.09
N ILE A 33 9.44 3.65 0.68
CA ILE A 33 8.30 3.15 1.45
C ILE A 33 7.04 3.41 0.64
N ASN A 34 6.34 2.34 0.24
CA ASN A 34 5.08 2.48 -0.46
C ASN A 34 3.96 2.98 0.46
N GLU A 35 3.58 2.17 1.44
CA GLU A 35 2.45 2.46 2.34
C GLU A 35 2.72 2.00 3.78
N PHE A 36 3.49 0.91 3.96
CA PHE A 36 3.78 0.37 5.30
C PHE A 36 5.09 0.93 5.85
N VAL A 37 4.98 1.54 7.01
CA VAL A 37 6.09 2.16 7.76
C VAL A 37 6.31 1.34 9.02
N ASP A 38 7.58 1.06 9.33
CA ASP A 38 7.94 0.49 10.62
C ASP A 38 7.56 1.46 11.74
N LYS A 39 6.86 0.98 12.77
CA LYS A 39 6.49 1.81 13.92
C LYS A 39 7.70 2.36 14.68
N ASP A 40 8.86 1.69 14.56
CA ASP A 40 10.08 2.05 15.26
C ASP A 40 10.92 3.08 14.47
N ILE A 41 10.47 3.54 13.30
CA ILE A 41 11.11 4.62 12.54
C ILE A 41 11.02 5.94 13.33
N GLN A 42 12.11 6.66 13.40
CA GLN A 42 12.18 7.97 14.07
C GLN A 42 12.11 9.12 13.06
N ASN A 43 12.68 8.93 11.87
CA ASN A 43 12.77 9.96 10.84
C ASN A 43 12.30 9.41 9.49
N LEU A 44 11.22 9.99 8.98
CA LEU A 44 10.61 9.64 7.69
C LEU A 44 10.98 10.71 6.65
N GLY A 45 11.70 10.33 5.61
CA GLY A 45 11.93 11.19 4.45
C GLY A 45 10.66 11.30 3.60
N CYS A 46 10.31 12.52 3.22
CA CYS A 46 9.18 12.83 2.35
C CYS A 46 9.67 13.66 1.15
N ARG A 47 9.57 13.11 -0.05
CA ARG A 47 10.00 13.77 -1.28
C ARG A 47 8.83 13.98 -2.21
N PHE A 48 8.72 15.19 -2.76
CA PHE A 48 7.72 15.56 -3.76
C PHE A 48 8.19 16.77 -4.58
N GLN A 49 7.47 17.04 -5.66
CA GLN A 49 7.70 18.21 -6.53
C GLN A 49 6.42 19.05 -6.60
N TYR A 50 6.59 20.36 -6.69
CA TYR A 50 5.50 21.31 -6.79
C TYR A 50 5.80 22.40 -7.80
N ILE A 51 4.84 22.71 -8.66
CA ILE A 51 4.92 23.81 -9.62
C ILE A 51 4.10 24.98 -9.10
N ASN A 52 4.77 26.05 -8.71
CA ASN A 52 4.14 27.25 -8.21
C ASN A 52 3.72 28.18 -9.36
N SER A 53 2.57 27.94 -9.96
CA SER A 53 2.02 28.76 -11.02
C SER A 53 1.17 29.95 -10.53
N LYS A 54 0.75 29.89 -9.25
CA LYS A 54 -0.17 30.87 -8.65
C LYS A 54 0.53 31.91 -7.76
N GLY A 55 1.83 31.79 -7.55
CA GLY A 55 2.57 32.69 -6.65
C GLY A 55 2.30 32.42 -5.17
N VAL A 56 2.06 31.18 -4.80
CA VAL A 56 1.90 30.75 -3.40
C VAL A 56 3.21 30.95 -2.66
N GLU A 57 3.16 31.48 -1.45
CA GLU A 57 4.35 31.75 -0.63
C GLU A 57 4.79 30.51 0.18
N SER A 58 3.84 29.65 0.54
CA SER A 58 4.13 28.46 1.36
C SER A 58 3.13 27.34 1.13
N LEU A 59 3.60 26.11 1.41
CA LEU A 59 2.78 24.90 1.54
C LEU A 59 2.70 24.50 3.01
N ASP A 60 1.58 23.93 3.42
CA ASP A 60 1.46 23.25 4.70
C ASP A 60 1.57 21.72 4.49
N LEU A 61 2.47 21.07 5.23
CA LEU A 61 2.59 19.63 5.31
C LEU A 61 2.04 19.17 6.65
N TYR A 62 1.17 18.18 6.62
CA TYR A 62 0.56 17.56 7.80
C TYR A 62 0.77 16.06 7.83
N LEU A 63 0.98 15.52 9.02
CA LEU A 63 0.81 14.11 9.31
C LEU A 63 -0.43 13.95 10.20
N LEU A 64 -1.49 13.34 9.68
CA LEU A 64 -2.82 13.31 10.29
C LEU A 64 -3.22 11.89 10.68
N LYS A 65 -3.79 11.72 11.87
CA LYS A 65 -4.40 10.47 12.33
C LYS A 65 -5.81 10.75 12.83
N ILE A 66 -6.83 10.27 12.11
CA ILE A 66 -8.29 10.43 12.31
C ILE A 66 -8.72 11.82 12.85
N ASN A 67 -8.46 12.14 14.10
CA ASN A 67 -8.87 13.39 14.76
C ASN A 67 -7.68 14.14 15.36
N ASP A 68 -6.45 13.79 14.97
CA ASP A 68 -5.25 14.36 15.57
C ASP A 68 -4.22 14.76 14.51
N THR A 69 -3.55 15.89 14.72
CA THR A 69 -2.42 16.33 13.90
C THR A 69 -1.14 15.94 14.61
N LEU A 70 -0.49 14.89 14.09
CA LEU A 70 0.73 14.34 14.67
C LEU A 70 1.95 15.22 14.38
N TYR A 71 1.97 15.85 13.20
CA TYR A 71 3.03 16.74 12.77
C TYR A 71 2.48 17.80 11.83
N LYS A 72 3.04 19.00 11.88
CA LYS A 72 2.76 20.09 10.95
C LYS A 72 4.05 20.86 10.66
N GLU A 73 4.29 21.12 9.39
CA GLU A 73 5.38 21.99 8.92
C GLU A 73 4.88 22.94 7.85
N LYS A 74 5.41 24.16 7.87
CA LYS A 74 5.19 25.16 6.84
C LYS A 74 6.45 25.23 5.97
N ILE A 75 6.29 25.03 4.66
CA ILE A 75 7.36 24.92 3.68
C ILE A 75 7.33 26.17 2.80
N ASP A 76 8.41 26.93 2.76
CA ASP A 76 8.54 28.09 1.88
C ASP A 76 8.61 27.66 0.43
N VAL A 77 7.91 28.38 -0.46
CA VAL A 77 7.81 28.08 -1.88
C VAL A 77 8.46 29.18 -2.71
N LYS A 78 9.33 28.78 -3.61
CA LYS A 78 9.93 29.68 -4.61
C LYS A 78 9.02 29.78 -5.84
N PRO A 79 9.10 30.87 -6.61
CA PRO A 79 8.44 30.93 -7.90
C PRO A 79 8.90 29.80 -8.84
N SER A 80 7.99 29.25 -9.66
CA SER A 80 8.22 28.17 -10.63
C SER A 80 8.31 26.76 -10.05
N TYR A 81 9.24 25.94 -10.48
CA TYR A 81 9.42 24.54 -10.09
C TYR A 81 10.21 24.40 -8.78
N ASN A 82 9.70 23.58 -7.90
CA ASN A 82 10.33 23.26 -6.62
C ASN A 82 10.39 21.74 -6.41
N GLU A 83 11.51 21.29 -5.85
CA GLU A 83 11.70 19.92 -5.37
C GLU A 83 11.98 19.96 -3.88
N TYR A 84 11.27 19.16 -3.13
CA TYR A 84 11.34 19.11 -1.67
C TYR A 84 11.79 17.74 -1.21
N ASP A 85 12.62 17.73 -0.19
CA ASP A 85 13.08 16.56 0.53
C ASP A 85 13.02 16.91 2.02
N ILE A 86 11.95 16.48 2.67
CA ILE A 86 11.57 16.89 4.02
C ILE A 86 11.82 15.74 4.98
N ASN A 87 12.46 16.04 6.13
CA ASN A 87 12.53 15.10 7.24
C ASN A 87 11.35 15.30 8.16
N ILE A 88 10.50 14.29 8.28
CA ILE A 88 9.35 14.28 9.20
C ILE A 88 9.74 13.46 10.44
N PRO A 89 9.93 14.10 11.60
CA PRO A 89 10.14 13.39 12.85
C PRO A 89 8.86 12.64 13.22
N ILE A 90 8.99 11.36 13.48
CA ILE A 90 7.86 10.50 13.80
C ILE A 90 7.68 10.42 15.32
N PRO A 91 6.46 10.73 15.85
CA PRO A 91 6.19 10.63 17.27
C PRO A 91 6.36 9.21 17.80
N GLU A 92 6.85 9.07 19.04
CA GLU A 92 6.85 7.79 19.74
C GLU A 92 5.43 7.21 19.82
N TYR A 93 5.33 5.88 19.73
CA TYR A 93 4.05 5.14 19.83
C TYR A 93 3.06 5.36 18.69
N ILE A 94 3.50 5.82 17.54
CA ILE A 94 2.65 5.88 16.34
C ILE A 94 2.27 4.46 15.88
N ASN A 95 1.01 4.25 15.53
CA ASN A 95 0.52 3.00 14.95
C ASN A 95 -0.72 3.21 14.08
N GLY A 96 -0.98 2.27 13.16
CA GLY A 96 -2.16 2.27 12.31
C GLY A 96 -2.13 3.31 11.19
N ASN A 97 -3.31 3.69 10.70
CA ASN A 97 -3.45 4.54 9.53
C ASN A 97 -3.15 6.01 9.84
N VAL A 98 -2.27 6.59 9.02
CA VAL A 98 -1.89 8.00 9.05
C VAL A 98 -1.96 8.55 7.64
N ILE A 99 -2.35 9.79 7.46
CA ILE A 99 -2.39 10.49 6.18
C ILE A 99 -1.35 11.60 6.19
N CYS A 100 -0.42 11.55 5.24
CA CYS A 100 0.39 12.72 4.90
C CYS A 100 -0.38 13.57 3.91
N LEU A 101 -0.61 14.83 4.25
CA LEU A 101 -1.32 15.82 3.44
C LEU A 101 -0.41 17.01 3.18
N ILE A 102 -0.28 17.41 1.91
CA ILE A 102 0.43 18.62 1.50
C ILE A 102 -0.59 19.51 0.79
N THR A 103 -0.67 20.78 1.17
CA THR A 103 -1.67 21.71 0.64
C THR A 103 -1.17 23.15 0.58
N ASP A 104 -1.69 23.90 -0.39
CA ASP A 104 -1.57 25.36 -0.49
C ASP A 104 -2.90 26.07 -0.15
N ASN A 105 -3.85 25.38 0.50
CA ASN A 105 -5.23 25.75 0.80
C ASN A 105 -6.21 25.66 -0.40
N ASP A 106 -5.77 25.73 -1.63
CA ASP A 106 -6.62 25.59 -2.83
C ASP A 106 -6.58 24.17 -3.37
N ILE A 107 -5.37 23.60 -3.45
CA ILE A 107 -5.13 22.24 -3.92
C ILE A 107 -4.38 21.45 -2.87
N SER A 108 -4.55 20.14 -2.90
CA SER A 108 -3.87 19.25 -1.97
C SER A 108 -3.48 17.94 -2.62
N LYS A 109 -2.40 17.36 -2.15
CA LYS A 109 -1.97 16.00 -2.43
C LYS A 109 -1.86 15.23 -1.13
N SER A 110 -2.38 14.01 -1.09
CA SER A 110 -2.28 13.19 0.12
C SER A 110 -1.82 11.78 -0.22
N LYS A 111 -1.15 11.17 0.76
CA LYS A 111 -0.78 9.75 0.69
C LYS A 111 -0.99 9.10 2.06
N LYS A 112 -1.59 7.92 2.05
CA LYS A 112 -1.82 7.12 3.24
C LYS A 112 -0.54 6.36 3.61
N LEU A 113 -0.27 6.30 4.92
CA LEU A 113 0.77 5.49 5.53
C LEU A 113 0.15 4.58 6.60
N ILE A 114 0.71 3.41 6.78
CA ILE A 114 0.28 2.44 7.81
C ILE A 114 1.50 2.12 8.67
N PHE A 115 1.50 2.66 9.89
CA PHE A 115 2.55 2.38 10.87
C PHE A 115 2.25 1.07 11.59
N GLU A 116 3.19 0.13 11.51
CA GLU A 116 3.04 -1.20 12.10
C GLU A 116 4.39 -1.78 12.55
N ASP A 117 4.33 -2.80 13.39
CA ASP A 117 5.50 -3.55 13.81
C ASP A 117 5.99 -4.47 12.70
N LYS A 118 7.21 -4.27 12.22
CA LYS A 118 7.84 -5.12 11.21
C LYS A 118 7.82 -6.61 11.59
N ASN A 119 7.93 -6.89 12.89
CA ASN A 119 8.03 -8.27 13.37
C ASN A 119 6.70 -9.02 13.35
N ILE A 120 5.56 -8.29 13.38
CA ILE A 120 4.22 -8.91 13.49
C ILE A 120 3.65 -9.30 12.12
N SER A 121 4.14 -8.73 11.01
CA SER A 121 3.48 -8.87 9.72
C SER A 121 4.33 -9.43 8.59
N ASN A 122 5.47 -10.03 8.88
CA ASN A 122 6.24 -10.76 7.88
C ASN A 122 5.57 -12.11 7.57
N LEU A 123 5.49 -12.50 6.29
CA LEU A 123 4.97 -13.79 5.84
C LEU A 123 5.55 -14.97 6.63
N TRP A 124 6.82 -14.87 6.99
CA TRP A 124 7.55 -15.92 7.72
C TRP A 124 7.20 -15.98 9.22
N SER A 125 6.54 -14.97 9.77
CA SER A 125 6.05 -14.95 11.16
C SER A 125 4.68 -15.62 11.32
N TYR A 126 3.97 -15.88 10.21
CA TYR A 126 2.68 -16.55 10.26
C TYR A 126 2.82 -18.04 10.58
N ASP A 127 1.85 -18.57 11.32
CA ASP A 127 1.71 -20.01 11.52
C ASP A 127 1.50 -20.75 10.20
N GLN A 128 1.79 -22.05 10.21
CA GLN A 128 1.73 -22.87 9.00
C GLN A 128 0.36 -22.87 8.31
N ASN A 129 -0.74 -22.77 9.06
CA ASN A 129 -2.09 -22.82 8.49
C ASN A 129 -2.42 -21.54 7.73
N LYS A 130 -2.11 -20.39 8.33
CA LYS A 130 -2.25 -19.09 7.69
C LYS A 130 -1.36 -19.01 6.45
N LEU A 131 -0.09 -19.41 6.59
CA LEU A 131 0.86 -19.40 5.48
C LEU A 131 0.40 -20.31 4.33
N LYS A 132 0.00 -21.55 4.61
CA LYS A 132 -0.54 -22.48 3.61
C LYS A 132 -1.78 -21.91 2.92
N THR A 133 -2.66 -21.22 3.65
CA THR A 133 -3.87 -20.64 3.06
C THR A 133 -3.55 -19.49 2.13
N ILE A 134 -2.63 -18.59 2.51
CA ILE A 134 -2.16 -17.50 1.63
C ILE A 134 -1.49 -18.08 0.38
N MET A 135 -0.62 -19.07 0.56
CA MET A 135 0.07 -19.73 -0.56
C MET A 135 -0.89 -20.44 -1.52
N ARG A 136 -2.05 -20.91 -1.05
CA ARG A 136 -3.11 -21.45 -1.92
C ARG A 136 -3.62 -20.44 -2.93
N TYR A 137 -3.61 -19.15 -2.59
CA TYR A 137 -4.10 -18.10 -3.49
C TYR A 137 -3.11 -17.80 -4.63
N VAL A 138 -1.83 -17.86 -4.34
CA VAL A 138 -0.79 -17.35 -5.25
C VAL A 138 0.04 -18.45 -5.94
N LEU A 139 0.12 -19.65 -5.37
CA LEU A 139 0.94 -20.73 -5.94
C LEU A 139 0.18 -21.57 -6.96
N PRO A 140 0.86 -22.05 -8.01
CA PRO A 140 0.29 -23.06 -8.89
C PRO A 140 -0.15 -24.31 -8.14
N SER A 141 -1.28 -24.91 -8.55
CA SER A 141 -1.88 -26.07 -7.87
C SER A 141 -0.91 -27.23 -7.64
N LYS A 142 0.05 -27.44 -8.57
CA LYS A 142 1.09 -28.49 -8.45
C LYS A 142 2.02 -28.22 -7.26
N ILE A 143 2.41 -26.96 -7.06
CA ILE A 143 3.29 -26.54 -5.95
C ILE A 143 2.51 -26.57 -4.64
N TYR A 144 1.29 -26.04 -4.63
CA TYR A 144 0.43 -26.08 -3.46
C TYR A 144 0.19 -27.50 -2.92
N LYS A 145 -0.04 -28.48 -3.82
CA LYS A 145 -0.18 -29.90 -3.42
C LYS A 145 1.05 -30.44 -2.69
N LYS A 146 2.26 -29.99 -3.03
CA LYS A 146 3.49 -30.37 -2.33
C LYS A 146 3.54 -29.81 -0.92
N ILE A 147 3.29 -28.50 -0.77
CA ILE A 147 3.42 -27.81 0.52
C ILE A 147 2.29 -28.16 1.51
N LYS A 148 1.16 -28.67 1.04
CA LYS A 148 0.00 -28.97 1.88
C LYS A 148 0.31 -29.94 3.04
N LYS A 149 1.26 -30.86 2.83
CA LYS A 149 1.64 -31.91 3.80
C LYS A 149 2.90 -31.58 4.61
N MET A 150 3.58 -30.45 4.29
CA MET A 150 4.82 -30.06 4.97
C MET A 150 4.54 -29.50 6.37
N GLU A 151 5.40 -29.79 7.32
CA GLU A 151 5.42 -29.13 8.62
C GLU A 151 6.04 -27.73 8.53
N GLU A 152 5.95 -26.93 9.59
CA GLU A 152 6.22 -25.50 9.55
C GLU A 152 7.63 -25.15 9.06
N ASP A 153 8.66 -25.79 9.59
CA ASP A 153 10.05 -25.49 9.24
C ASP A 153 10.38 -25.92 7.79
N GLU A 154 9.92 -27.12 7.41
CA GLU A 154 10.05 -27.62 6.03
C GLU A 154 9.32 -26.70 5.03
N LEU A 155 8.11 -26.28 5.38
CA LEU A 155 7.31 -25.36 4.58
C LEU A 155 8.02 -24.03 4.36
N LYS A 156 8.49 -23.39 5.43
CA LYS A 156 9.20 -22.11 5.36
C LYS A 156 10.46 -22.20 4.53
N LEU A 157 11.26 -23.26 4.74
CA LEU A 157 12.46 -23.49 3.96
C LEU A 157 12.15 -23.73 2.48
N PHE A 158 11.16 -24.58 2.19
CA PHE A 158 10.72 -24.84 0.81
C PHE A 158 10.27 -23.57 0.10
N LEU A 159 9.44 -22.75 0.75
CA LEU A 159 8.92 -21.52 0.17
C LEU A 159 10.04 -20.49 -0.05
N LYS A 160 10.95 -20.30 0.90
CA LYS A 160 12.12 -19.43 0.71
C LYS A 160 12.93 -19.86 -0.52
N ASN A 161 13.23 -21.15 -0.64
CA ASN A 161 13.97 -21.67 -1.79
C ASN A 161 13.18 -21.55 -3.11
N TYR A 162 11.86 -21.69 -3.06
CA TYR A 162 10.99 -21.53 -4.22
C TYR A 162 10.98 -20.09 -4.74
N PHE A 163 10.78 -19.11 -3.87
CA PHE A 163 10.77 -17.70 -4.24
C PHE A 163 12.16 -17.19 -4.63
N ASN A 164 13.23 -17.64 -3.97
CA ASN A 164 14.59 -17.27 -4.34
C ASN A 164 14.97 -17.73 -5.78
N LYS A 165 14.38 -18.83 -6.26
CA LYS A 165 14.57 -19.26 -7.66
C LYS A 165 13.80 -18.41 -8.67
N MET A 166 12.83 -17.64 -8.20
CA MET A 166 11.99 -16.74 -9.02
C MET A 166 12.37 -15.27 -8.81
N ASP A 167 13.44 -15.02 -8.06
CA ASP A 167 13.95 -13.69 -7.81
C ASP A 167 14.30 -12.98 -9.13
N LEU A 168 13.81 -11.75 -9.28
CA LEU A 168 13.97 -10.97 -10.51
C LEU A 168 15.34 -10.28 -10.59
N ASP A 169 15.93 -9.96 -9.45
CA ASP A 169 17.27 -9.39 -9.35
C ASP A 169 18.10 -10.04 -8.24
N VAL A 170 18.76 -11.14 -8.58
CA VAL A 170 19.65 -11.88 -7.67
C VAL A 170 20.85 -11.08 -7.14
N LYS A 171 21.06 -9.84 -7.59
CA LYS A 171 22.12 -8.96 -7.10
C LYS A 171 21.69 -8.17 -5.87
N THR A 172 20.41 -8.07 -5.61
CA THR A 172 19.87 -7.44 -4.40
C THR A 172 19.75 -8.47 -3.27
N SER A 173 19.79 -8.01 -2.03
CA SER A 173 19.54 -8.85 -0.86
C SER A 173 18.04 -9.07 -0.60
N GLN A 174 17.19 -8.38 -1.34
CA GLN A 174 15.74 -8.40 -1.23
C GLN A 174 15.15 -9.20 -2.38
N ASN A 175 14.04 -9.87 -2.12
CA ASN A 175 13.28 -10.59 -3.14
C ASN A 175 11.96 -9.84 -3.36
N GLU A 176 11.87 -9.13 -4.49
CA GLU A 176 10.74 -8.23 -4.81
C GLU A 176 9.40 -8.98 -4.85
N LEU A 177 9.40 -10.26 -5.22
CA LEU A 177 8.17 -11.07 -5.23
C LEU A 177 7.66 -11.35 -3.82
N ILE A 178 8.58 -11.59 -2.88
CA ILE A 178 8.23 -11.81 -1.46
C ILE A 178 7.76 -10.49 -0.86
N ASP A 179 8.45 -9.39 -1.14
CA ASP A 179 8.11 -8.07 -0.62
C ASP A 179 6.75 -7.61 -1.13
N GLU A 180 6.48 -7.77 -2.42
CA GLU A 180 5.17 -7.49 -3.00
C GLU A 180 4.05 -8.36 -2.38
N LEU A 181 4.31 -9.66 -2.19
CA LEU A 181 3.34 -10.54 -1.54
C LEU A 181 3.09 -10.15 -0.08
N ASN A 182 4.14 -9.82 0.67
CA ASN A 182 4.03 -9.29 2.02
C ASN A 182 3.17 -8.03 2.04
N PHE A 183 3.46 -7.08 1.16
CA PHE A 183 2.69 -5.85 1.02
C PHE A 183 1.20 -6.15 0.80
N ARG A 184 0.86 -6.99 -0.18
CA ARG A 184 -0.53 -7.32 -0.51
C ARG A 184 -1.27 -8.00 0.64
N VAL A 185 -0.61 -8.91 1.36
CA VAL A 185 -1.21 -9.59 2.52
C VAL A 185 -1.47 -8.61 3.66
N LYS A 186 -0.51 -7.73 3.97
CA LYS A 186 -0.65 -6.67 4.97
C LYS A 186 -1.81 -5.73 4.62
N TYR A 187 -1.83 -5.26 3.38
CA TYR A 187 -2.90 -4.40 2.89
C TYR A 187 -4.27 -5.06 3.03
N ALA A 188 -4.38 -6.34 2.67
CA ALA A 188 -5.62 -7.08 2.80
C ALA A 188 -6.08 -7.19 4.26
N ILE A 189 -5.15 -7.45 5.18
CA ILE A 189 -5.43 -7.52 6.63
C ILE A 189 -6.00 -6.18 7.13
N SER A 190 -5.37 -5.08 6.76
CA SER A 190 -5.70 -3.74 7.28
C SER A 190 -6.98 -3.16 6.65
N ASN A 191 -7.24 -3.43 5.36
CA ASN A 191 -8.27 -2.71 4.61
C ASN A 191 -9.54 -3.51 4.32
N PHE A 192 -9.50 -4.85 4.38
CA PHE A 192 -10.65 -5.69 4.00
C PHE A 192 -11.20 -6.53 5.13
N LYS A 193 -10.93 -6.16 6.39
CA LYS A 193 -11.56 -6.81 7.54
C LYS A 193 -13.08 -6.62 7.52
N GLU A 194 -13.82 -7.70 7.68
CA GLU A 194 -15.28 -7.71 7.68
C GLU A 194 -15.79 -8.40 8.95
N GLN A 195 -16.40 -7.65 9.85
CA GLN A 195 -16.88 -8.14 11.14
C GLN A 195 -15.81 -8.98 11.87
N LYS A 196 -16.05 -10.32 11.99
CA LYS A 196 -15.13 -11.28 12.61
C LYS A 196 -14.16 -11.94 11.62
N THR A 197 -14.27 -11.64 10.32
CA THR A 197 -13.43 -12.24 9.28
C THR A 197 -12.20 -11.36 9.05
N GLU A 198 -11.02 -11.92 9.22
CA GLU A 198 -9.76 -11.24 8.92
C GLU A 198 -9.70 -10.87 7.43
N GLY A 199 -9.17 -9.67 7.13
CA GLY A 199 -9.22 -9.10 5.79
C GLY A 199 -8.64 -10.00 4.70
N TRP A 200 -7.56 -10.72 4.97
CA TRP A 200 -6.93 -11.65 4.05
C TRP A 200 -7.78 -12.89 3.71
N LYS A 201 -8.81 -13.20 4.52
CA LYS A 201 -9.76 -14.31 4.29
C LYS A 201 -11.00 -13.89 3.49
N THR A 202 -11.27 -12.60 3.37
CA THR A 202 -12.43 -12.08 2.63
C THR A 202 -12.23 -12.23 1.12
N ASP A 203 -13.30 -12.15 0.35
CA ASP A 203 -13.20 -12.23 -1.11
C ASP A 203 -12.40 -11.04 -1.68
N ARG A 204 -12.60 -9.81 -1.14
CA ARG A 204 -11.79 -8.64 -1.52
C ARG A 204 -10.33 -8.84 -1.20
N GLY A 205 -10.01 -9.31 0.02
CA GLY A 205 -8.64 -9.58 0.42
C GLY A 205 -7.96 -10.64 -0.45
N ARG A 206 -8.67 -11.72 -0.77
CA ARG A 206 -8.16 -12.77 -1.65
C ARG A 206 -7.82 -12.25 -3.05
N ILE A 207 -8.73 -11.47 -3.65
CA ILE A 207 -8.49 -10.89 -4.97
C ILE A 207 -7.32 -9.90 -4.92
N TYR A 208 -7.24 -9.05 -3.88
CA TYR A 208 -6.12 -8.13 -3.73
C TYR A 208 -4.77 -8.84 -3.54
N ILE A 209 -4.71 -9.93 -2.78
CA ILE A 209 -3.48 -10.71 -2.62
C ILE A 209 -3.00 -11.28 -3.97
N VAL A 210 -3.92 -11.74 -4.81
CA VAL A 210 -3.58 -12.33 -6.12
C VAL A 210 -3.21 -11.25 -7.15
N TYR A 211 -4.03 -10.22 -7.28
CA TYR A 211 -3.94 -9.25 -8.39
C TYR A 211 -3.28 -7.93 -8.00
N GLY A 212 -3.14 -7.65 -6.70
CA GLY A 212 -2.61 -6.37 -6.21
C GLY A 212 -3.62 -5.24 -6.28
N GLN A 213 -3.11 -4.01 -6.44
CA GLN A 213 -3.92 -2.82 -6.50
C GLN A 213 -4.68 -2.74 -7.83
N PRO A 214 -6.03 -2.56 -7.83
CA PRO A 214 -6.79 -2.32 -9.05
C PRO A 214 -6.43 -0.97 -9.66
N LYS A 215 -6.50 -0.88 -11.00
CA LYS A 215 -6.33 0.38 -11.76
C LYS A 215 -7.41 1.39 -11.39
N SER A 216 -8.63 0.92 -11.18
CA SER A 216 -9.75 1.77 -10.74
C SER A 216 -10.75 0.98 -9.93
N THR A 217 -11.43 1.68 -9.01
CA THR A 217 -12.52 1.13 -8.20
C THR A 217 -13.74 2.05 -8.34
N SER A 218 -14.92 1.46 -8.43
CA SER A 218 -16.18 2.19 -8.35
C SER A 218 -17.09 1.57 -7.30
N ARG A 219 -17.90 2.40 -6.68
CA ARG A 219 -18.90 1.98 -5.69
C ARG A 219 -20.26 2.50 -6.11
N GLU A 220 -21.25 1.63 -6.09
CA GLU A 220 -22.63 1.95 -6.41
C GLU A 220 -23.57 1.33 -5.37
N GLN A 221 -24.71 1.98 -5.17
CA GLN A 221 -25.78 1.46 -4.34
C GLN A 221 -27.06 1.39 -5.18
N ASN A 222 -27.68 0.23 -5.21
CA ASN A 222 -28.95 0.08 -5.88
C ASN A 222 -30.03 0.90 -5.13
N PRO A 223 -30.72 1.86 -5.79
CA PRO A 223 -31.66 2.76 -5.12
C PRO A 223 -32.93 2.06 -4.61
N ARG A 224 -33.24 0.86 -5.10
CA ARG A 224 -34.43 0.09 -4.68
C ARG A 224 -34.12 -0.94 -3.60
N THR A 225 -32.98 -1.64 -3.72
CA THR A 225 -32.62 -2.74 -2.81
C THR A 225 -31.63 -2.31 -1.75
N PHE A 226 -31.02 -1.12 -1.89
CA PHE A 226 -29.93 -0.59 -1.04
C PHE A 226 -28.68 -1.47 -1.00
N VAL A 227 -28.60 -2.47 -1.86
CA VAL A 227 -27.44 -3.33 -1.99
C VAL A 227 -26.28 -2.52 -2.56
N LYS A 228 -25.13 -2.57 -1.89
CA LYS A 228 -23.91 -1.90 -2.34
C LYS A 228 -23.07 -2.86 -3.15
N ARG A 229 -22.51 -2.35 -4.24
CA ARG A 229 -21.56 -3.04 -5.10
C ARG A 229 -20.26 -2.26 -5.18
N GLU A 230 -19.17 -2.99 -5.21
CA GLU A 230 -17.84 -2.47 -5.44
C GLU A 230 -17.25 -3.20 -6.65
N THR A 231 -16.83 -2.45 -7.68
CA THR A 231 -16.24 -3.00 -8.91
C THR A 231 -14.78 -2.62 -8.97
N TRP A 232 -13.90 -3.59 -9.18
CA TRP A 232 -12.47 -3.42 -9.36
C TRP A 232 -12.07 -3.77 -10.79
N VAL A 233 -11.34 -2.86 -11.44
CA VAL A 233 -10.82 -3.04 -12.80
C VAL A 233 -9.29 -3.07 -12.74
N TYR A 234 -8.70 -4.10 -13.32
CA TYR A 234 -7.25 -4.28 -13.34
C TYR A 234 -6.64 -3.91 -14.69
N PRO A 235 -5.32 -3.58 -14.75
CA PRO A 235 -4.63 -3.29 -16.02
C PRO A 235 -4.67 -4.45 -17.03
N SER A 236 -4.78 -5.69 -16.55
CA SER A 236 -4.95 -6.90 -17.37
C SER A 236 -6.28 -6.96 -18.13
N GLY A 237 -7.25 -6.12 -17.76
CA GLY A 237 -8.62 -6.17 -18.25
C GLY A 237 -9.57 -6.99 -17.37
N ASP A 238 -9.04 -7.68 -16.36
CA ASP A 238 -9.86 -8.42 -15.39
C ASP A 238 -10.75 -7.46 -14.60
N VAL A 239 -12.02 -7.85 -14.41
CA VAL A 239 -13.03 -7.10 -13.66
C VAL A 239 -13.62 -7.98 -12.59
N PHE A 240 -13.57 -7.51 -11.34
CA PHE A 240 -14.17 -8.20 -10.19
C PHE A 240 -15.28 -7.33 -9.60
N VAL A 241 -16.43 -7.93 -9.38
CA VAL A 241 -17.60 -7.27 -8.78
C VAL A 241 -17.93 -7.93 -7.46
N PHE A 242 -17.96 -7.12 -6.41
CA PHE A 242 -18.30 -7.55 -5.05
C PHE A 242 -19.65 -6.95 -4.66
N GLU A 243 -20.47 -7.71 -3.99
CA GLU A 243 -21.75 -7.26 -3.49
C GLU A 243 -21.82 -7.41 -1.96
N GLU A 244 -22.29 -6.35 -1.29
CA GLU A 244 -22.47 -6.34 0.16
C GLU A 244 -23.76 -7.03 0.54
N ASN A 245 -23.70 -7.98 1.48
CA ASN A 245 -24.91 -8.57 2.06
C ASN A 245 -25.47 -7.73 3.21
N SER A 246 -26.61 -8.18 3.75
CA SER A 246 -27.28 -7.56 4.90
C SER A 246 -26.45 -7.50 6.19
N PHE A 247 -25.35 -8.24 6.25
CA PHE A 247 -24.43 -8.25 7.39
C PHE A 247 -23.16 -7.42 7.14
N GLY A 248 -23.08 -6.63 6.06
CA GLY A 248 -21.93 -5.80 5.72
C GLY A 248 -20.71 -6.60 5.21
N ARG A 249 -20.92 -7.82 4.71
CA ARG A 249 -19.85 -8.64 4.10
C ARG A 249 -19.95 -8.58 2.59
N TYR A 250 -18.79 -8.42 1.94
CA TYR A 250 -18.68 -8.40 0.49
C TYR A 250 -18.33 -9.77 -0.05
N TYR A 251 -19.10 -10.26 -1.02
CA TYR A 251 -18.72 -11.46 -1.78
C TYR A 251 -18.53 -11.17 -3.24
N LEU A 252 -17.60 -11.89 -3.84
CA LEU A 252 -17.37 -11.89 -5.26
C LEU A 252 -18.60 -12.50 -5.98
N ILE A 253 -19.28 -11.69 -6.79
CA ILE A 253 -20.44 -12.14 -7.60
C ILE A 253 -20.08 -12.33 -9.07
N ASN A 254 -19.01 -11.70 -9.55
CA ASN A 254 -18.47 -11.86 -10.89
C ASN A 254 -16.97 -11.62 -10.89
N GLY A 255 -16.23 -12.50 -11.58
CA GLY A 255 -14.80 -12.38 -11.85
C GLY A 255 -14.50 -13.13 -13.13
N ILE A 256 -13.99 -12.40 -14.11
CA ILE A 256 -13.54 -12.93 -15.40
C ILE A 256 -12.04 -12.73 -15.46
#